data_a6c5e39564537f16141dd8b89b72788d
#
_entry.id   a6c5e39564537f16141dd8b89b72788d
#
_cell.length_a   1.000
_cell.length_b   1.000
_cell.length_c   1.000
_cell.angle_alpha   90.00
_cell.angle_beta   90.00
_cell.angle_gamma   90.00
#
_symmetry.space_group_name_H-M   'P 1'
#
loop_
_entity.id
_entity.type
_entity.pdbx_description
1 polymer ?
#
loop_
_entity_poly.entity_id
_entity_poly.type
_entity_poly.pdbx_seq_one_letter_code
_entity_poly.pdbx_strand_id
1 'polypeptide(L)'
;MTEVIHAIQVAIAVAINFWIYNRIAKRWTATLGEDVVTGTVTSVGYVASEGGGYISVSYAYSVNGTRFYGAFNPSKWIDGVSWKTSMYEVEERMREEYPKGYEVRVFYFRGSPVEHWLHKPPSKWTIFNKAHGLPLVILVLTNIPLMFINLLIYLQPR
;
A
#
# COMPACT_ATOMS: atom_id res chain seq x y z
N MET A 1 -28.81 -17.52 31.91
CA MET A 1 -27.51 -16.79 31.94
C MET A 1 -26.68 -17.10 30.69
N THR A 2 -26.57 -18.35 30.26
CA THR A 2 -25.85 -18.79 29.05
C THR A 2 -26.37 -18.14 27.75
N GLU A 3 -27.67 -17.98 27.56
CA GLU A 3 -28.27 -17.35 26.36
C GLU A 3 -27.90 -15.87 26.20
N VAL A 4 -27.84 -15.13 27.33
CA VAL A 4 -27.45 -13.72 27.32
C VAL A 4 -25.97 -13.55 26.92
N ILE A 5 -25.11 -14.43 27.44
CA ILE A 5 -23.68 -14.43 27.09
C ILE A 5 -23.52 -14.75 25.60
N HIS A 6 -24.29 -15.69 25.07
CA HIS A 6 -24.29 -16.03 23.65
C HIS A 6 -24.73 -14.86 22.77
N ALA A 7 -25.81 -14.20 23.13
CA ALA A 7 -26.31 -13.05 22.40
C ALA A 7 -25.26 -11.91 22.35
N ILE A 8 -24.57 -11.67 23.45
CA ILE A 8 -23.50 -10.66 23.53
C ILE A 8 -22.31 -11.05 22.63
N GLN A 9 -21.89 -12.32 22.66
CA GLN A 9 -20.78 -12.80 21.82
C GLN A 9 -21.11 -12.65 20.32
N VAL A 10 -22.30 -13.03 19.92
CA VAL A 10 -22.77 -12.88 18.51
C VAL A 10 -22.80 -11.40 18.13
N ALA A 11 -23.34 -10.53 18.98
CA ALA A 11 -23.39 -9.10 18.71
C ALA A 11 -22.00 -8.49 18.52
N ILE A 12 -21.02 -8.86 19.37
CA ILE A 12 -19.63 -8.40 19.25
C ILE A 12 -19.00 -8.92 17.94
N ALA A 13 -19.19 -10.19 17.61
CA ALA A 13 -18.68 -10.76 16.37
C ALA A 13 -19.25 -10.05 15.12
N VAL A 14 -20.55 -9.79 15.11
CA VAL A 14 -21.22 -9.04 14.03
C VAL A 14 -20.67 -7.62 13.92
N ALA A 15 -20.50 -6.93 15.04
CA ALA A 15 -19.96 -5.57 15.05
C ALA A 15 -18.51 -5.52 14.52
N ILE A 16 -17.66 -6.45 14.93
CA ILE A 16 -16.26 -6.55 14.45
C ILE A 16 -16.25 -6.86 12.95
N ASN A 17 -17.03 -7.83 12.49
CA ASN A 17 -17.12 -8.20 11.07
C ASN A 17 -17.63 -7.04 10.22
N PHE A 18 -18.65 -6.32 10.69
CA PHE A 18 -19.19 -5.15 10.01
C PHE A 18 -18.16 -4.02 9.92
N TRP A 19 -17.41 -3.77 10.99
CA TRP A 19 -16.34 -2.77 11.00
C TRP A 19 -15.21 -3.14 10.02
N ILE A 20 -14.76 -4.40 10.02
CA ILE A 20 -13.73 -4.90 9.11
C ILE A 20 -14.22 -4.80 7.65
N TYR A 21 -15.46 -5.25 7.40
CA TYR A 21 -16.07 -5.18 6.07
C TYR A 21 -16.13 -3.73 5.55
N ASN A 22 -16.60 -2.79 6.36
CA ASN A 22 -16.64 -1.38 5.97
C ASN A 22 -15.26 -0.82 5.68
N ARG A 23 -14.25 -1.22 6.45
CA ARG A 23 -12.87 -0.78 6.22
C ARG A 23 -12.28 -1.38 4.94
N ILE A 24 -12.57 -2.63 4.66
CA ILE A 24 -12.20 -3.30 3.41
C ILE A 24 -12.93 -2.65 2.23
N ALA A 25 -14.23 -2.47 2.31
CA ALA A 25 -15.05 -1.89 1.25
C ALA A 25 -14.60 -0.46 0.91
N LYS A 26 -14.32 0.39 1.90
CA LYS A 26 -13.80 1.74 1.68
C LYS A 26 -12.44 1.74 0.98
N ARG A 27 -11.54 0.83 1.37
CA ARG A 27 -10.24 0.69 0.70
C ARG A 27 -10.38 0.11 -0.69
N TRP A 28 -11.26 -0.87 -0.88
CA TRP A 28 -11.54 -1.48 -2.17
C TRP A 28 -12.08 -0.48 -3.18
N THR A 29 -13.04 0.34 -2.80
CA THR A 29 -13.56 1.41 -3.67
C THR A 29 -12.51 2.47 -3.99
N ALA A 30 -11.61 2.76 -3.07
CA ALA A 30 -10.49 3.67 -3.31
C ALA A 30 -9.43 3.07 -4.26
N THR A 31 -9.22 1.74 -4.23
CA THR A 31 -8.23 1.04 -5.08
C THR A 31 -8.74 0.70 -6.48
N LEU A 32 -10.04 0.68 -6.72
CA LEU A 32 -10.63 0.33 -8.02
C LEU A 32 -10.46 1.41 -9.11
N GLY A 33 -10.01 2.61 -8.76
CA GLY A 33 -9.77 3.71 -9.70
C GLY A 33 -8.30 4.12 -9.72
N GLU A 34 -7.49 3.51 -10.60
CA GLU A 34 -6.18 4.05 -10.94
C GLU A 34 -6.37 5.21 -11.92
N ASP A 35 -5.83 6.37 -11.56
CA ASP A 35 -5.75 7.51 -12.45
C ASP A 35 -4.28 7.82 -12.76
N VAL A 36 -4.06 8.50 -13.85
CA VAL A 36 -2.72 8.90 -14.31
C VAL A 36 -2.68 10.42 -14.41
N VAL A 37 -1.60 11.01 -13.91
CA VAL A 37 -1.35 12.44 -14.06
C VAL A 37 0.11 12.65 -14.46
N THR A 38 0.36 13.75 -15.18
CA THR A 38 1.72 14.19 -15.47
C THR A 38 2.31 14.85 -14.23
N GLY A 39 3.44 14.32 -13.77
CA GLY A 39 4.27 14.93 -12.75
C GLY A 39 5.53 15.50 -13.37
N THR A 40 6.31 16.24 -12.58
CA THR A 40 7.55 16.87 -13.01
C THR A 40 8.66 16.52 -12.02
N VAL A 41 9.81 16.07 -12.53
CA VAL A 41 11.00 15.80 -11.72
C VAL A 41 11.49 17.11 -11.09
N THR A 42 11.69 17.08 -9.79
CA THR A 42 12.16 18.25 -9.02
C THR A 42 13.65 18.17 -8.69
N SER A 43 14.13 16.97 -8.39
CA SER A 43 15.55 16.75 -8.07
C SER A 43 15.92 15.26 -8.17
N VAL A 44 17.21 15.03 -8.39
CA VAL A 44 17.87 13.74 -8.23
C VAL A 44 18.99 13.93 -7.22
N GLY A 45 19.14 13.06 -6.25
CA GLY A 45 20.19 13.17 -5.26
C GLY A 45 20.34 11.94 -4.39
N TYR A 46 21.47 11.90 -3.69
CA TYR A 46 21.80 10.85 -2.74
C TYR A 46 21.06 11.07 -1.42
N VAL A 47 20.49 10.01 -0.89
CA VAL A 47 19.86 9.97 0.44
C VAL A 47 20.65 9.00 1.31
N ALA A 48 21.23 9.52 2.39
CA ALA A 48 21.90 8.71 3.40
C ALA A 48 20.88 7.95 4.25
N SER A 49 21.17 6.68 4.56
CA SER A 49 20.37 5.88 5.48
C SER A 49 21.27 5.02 6.36
N GLU A 50 20.74 4.49 7.47
CA GLU A 50 21.46 3.55 8.32
C GLU A 50 21.87 2.31 7.51
N GLY A 51 23.18 2.02 7.46
CA GLY A 51 23.74 0.90 6.70
C GLY A 51 24.06 1.20 5.23
N GLY A 52 23.98 2.47 4.79
CA GLY A 52 24.33 2.90 3.42
C GLY A 52 23.49 4.07 2.95
N GLY A 53 23.34 4.20 1.64
CA GLY A 53 22.51 5.22 1.03
C GLY A 53 21.97 4.76 -0.32
N TYR A 54 21.10 5.56 -0.89
CA TYR A 54 20.49 5.28 -2.19
C TYR A 54 20.27 6.58 -2.97
N ILE A 55 20.18 6.46 -4.28
CA ILE A 55 19.79 7.58 -5.13
C ILE A 55 18.27 7.68 -5.14
N SER A 56 17.76 8.89 -4.99
CA SER A 56 16.33 9.20 -5.01
C SER A 56 16.04 10.21 -6.10
N VAL A 57 15.03 9.91 -6.91
CA VAL A 57 14.43 10.83 -7.87
C VAL A 57 13.15 11.38 -7.26
N SER A 58 13.14 12.67 -6.97
CA SER A 58 11.98 13.38 -6.42
C SER A 58 11.17 14.02 -7.53
N TYR A 59 9.86 14.01 -7.40
CA TYR A 59 8.95 14.61 -8.36
C TYR A 59 7.73 15.23 -7.68
N ALA A 60 7.07 16.14 -8.37
CA ALA A 60 5.83 16.75 -7.94
C ALA A 60 4.74 16.51 -8.99
N TYR A 61 3.51 16.37 -8.54
CA TYR A 61 2.32 16.25 -9.39
C TYR A 61 1.14 16.92 -8.72
N SER A 62 0.08 17.21 -9.48
CA SER A 62 -1.12 17.86 -8.97
C SER A 62 -2.36 17.05 -9.29
N VAL A 63 -3.22 16.87 -8.29
CA VAL A 63 -4.52 16.20 -8.45
C VAL A 63 -5.59 17.14 -7.91
N ASN A 64 -6.56 17.51 -8.74
CA ASN A 64 -7.65 18.43 -8.38
C ASN A 64 -7.15 19.74 -7.75
N GLY A 65 -6.06 20.31 -8.28
CA GLY A 65 -5.47 21.54 -7.79
C GLY A 65 -4.59 21.41 -6.53
N THR A 66 -4.56 20.25 -5.89
CA THR A 66 -3.69 19.96 -4.75
C THR A 66 -2.36 19.39 -5.22
N ARG A 67 -1.25 19.95 -4.76
CA ARG A 67 0.10 19.51 -5.11
C ARG A 67 0.58 18.42 -4.16
N PHE A 68 1.11 17.36 -4.75
CA PHE A 68 1.71 16.21 -4.06
C PHE A 68 3.18 16.06 -4.46
N TYR A 69 3.94 15.41 -3.60
CA TYR A 69 5.35 15.12 -3.80
C TYR A 69 5.57 13.63 -3.64
N GLY A 70 6.44 13.09 -4.49
CA GLY A 70 6.86 11.71 -4.43
C GLY A 70 8.35 11.56 -4.65
N ALA A 71 8.84 10.39 -4.30
CA ALA A 71 10.19 9.99 -4.59
C ALA A 71 10.24 8.49 -4.89
N PHE A 72 11.16 8.09 -5.75
CA PHE A 72 11.43 6.68 -5.99
C PHE A 72 12.93 6.41 -6.02
N ASN A 73 13.30 5.18 -5.69
CA ASN A 73 14.67 4.72 -5.74
C ASN A 73 14.90 3.94 -7.03
N PRO A 74 15.61 4.51 -8.02
CA PRO A 74 15.87 3.85 -9.29
C PRO A 74 16.84 2.69 -9.20
N SER A 75 17.67 2.61 -8.15
CA SER A 75 18.71 1.58 -8.01
C SER A 75 18.18 0.13 -8.03
N LYS A 76 16.90 -0.06 -7.76
CA LYS A 76 16.22 -1.36 -7.89
C LYS A 76 15.78 -1.68 -9.32
N TRP A 77 15.85 -0.71 -10.24
CA TRP A 77 15.26 -0.79 -11.58
C TRP A 77 16.28 -0.59 -12.70
N ILE A 78 17.53 -0.32 -12.35
CA ILE A 78 18.57 -0.11 -13.34
C ILE A 78 19.18 -1.46 -13.67
N ASP A 79 18.87 -1.97 -14.86
CA ASP A 79 19.54 -3.13 -15.43
C ASP A 79 21.05 -2.84 -15.55
N GLY A 80 21.88 -3.70 -14.97
CA GLY A 80 23.33 -3.60 -15.05
C GLY A 80 24.00 -2.78 -13.95
N VAL A 81 23.30 -2.31 -12.92
CA VAL A 81 23.95 -1.79 -11.71
C VAL A 81 24.59 -2.95 -10.94
N SER A 82 25.89 -3.09 -11.10
CA SER A 82 26.71 -3.99 -10.29
C SER A 82 26.98 -3.35 -8.93
N TRP A 83 27.20 -4.16 -7.89
CA TRP A 83 27.72 -3.73 -6.59
C TRP A 83 29.07 -2.95 -6.70
N LYS A 84 29.74 -3.01 -7.86
CA LYS A 84 30.96 -2.27 -8.17
C LYS A 84 30.70 -0.86 -8.74
N THR A 85 29.47 -0.54 -9.13
CA THR A 85 29.12 0.78 -9.66
C THR A 85 29.09 1.79 -8.51
N SER A 86 29.83 2.88 -8.62
CA SER A 86 29.83 3.91 -7.59
C SER A 86 28.47 4.61 -7.51
N MET A 87 28.07 5.04 -6.31
CA MET A 87 26.82 5.81 -6.15
C MET A 87 26.84 7.13 -6.94
N TYR A 88 28.02 7.69 -7.15
CA TYR A 88 28.21 8.89 -7.98
C TYR A 88 27.82 8.64 -9.45
N GLU A 89 28.30 7.54 -10.03
CA GLU A 89 27.96 7.16 -11.41
C GLU A 89 26.48 6.87 -11.56
N VAL A 90 25.85 6.26 -10.55
CA VAL A 90 24.40 6.02 -10.54
C VAL A 90 23.64 7.34 -10.48
N GLU A 91 24.07 8.28 -9.64
CA GLU A 91 23.45 9.60 -9.52
C GLU A 91 23.54 10.39 -10.82
N GLU A 92 24.73 10.42 -11.45
CA GLU A 92 24.95 11.13 -12.72
C GLU A 92 24.07 10.57 -13.83
N ARG A 93 24.04 9.24 -13.98
CA ARG A 93 23.17 8.56 -14.94
C ARG A 93 21.69 8.86 -14.68
N MET A 94 21.26 8.92 -13.41
CA MET A 94 19.90 9.28 -13.07
C MET A 94 19.57 10.75 -13.36
N ARG A 95 20.52 11.65 -13.22
CA ARG A 95 20.35 13.06 -13.60
C ARG A 95 20.21 13.23 -15.10
N GLU A 96 20.90 12.41 -15.89
CA GLU A 96 20.77 12.39 -17.35
C GLU A 96 19.41 11.81 -17.78
N GLU A 97 18.97 10.71 -17.17
CA GLU A 97 17.70 10.04 -17.49
C GLU A 97 16.49 10.83 -16.98
N TYR A 98 16.61 11.45 -15.80
CA TYR A 98 15.55 12.23 -15.14
C TYR A 98 16.01 13.68 -14.87
N PRO A 99 16.24 14.50 -15.90
CA PRO A 99 16.65 15.88 -15.67
C PRO A 99 15.55 16.67 -14.97
N LYS A 100 15.95 17.69 -14.20
CA LYS A 100 15.00 18.58 -13.54
C LYS A 100 14.05 19.21 -14.56
N GLY A 101 12.75 19.13 -14.30
CA GLY A 101 11.70 19.58 -15.22
C GLY A 101 11.19 18.49 -16.18
N TYR A 102 11.80 17.30 -16.15
CA TYR A 102 11.34 16.18 -16.98
C TYR A 102 9.95 15.73 -16.58
N GLU A 103 9.08 15.49 -17.55
CA GLU A 103 7.73 15.01 -17.31
C GLU A 103 7.71 13.50 -17.10
N VAL A 104 7.03 13.10 -16.04
CA VAL A 104 6.87 11.70 -15.67
C VAL A 104 5.40 11.33 -15.51
N ARG A 105 5.06 10.11 -15.85
CA ARG A 105 3.71 9.57 -15.63
C ARG A 105 3.58 9.08 -14.19
N VAL A 106 2.70 9.69 -13.42
CA VAL A 106 2.41 9.31 -12.03
C VAL A 106 1.07 8.59 -12.00
N PHE A 107 1.08 7.33 -11.60
CA PHE A 107 -0.11 6.54 -11.34
C PHE A 107 -0.49 6.71 -9.88
N TYR A 108 -1.74 6.97 -9.59
CA TYR A 108 -2.21 7.14 -8.21
C TYR A 108 -3.60 6.53 -8.02
N PHE A 109 -3.96 6.27 -6.76
CA PHE A 109 -5.33 5.87 -6.45
C PHE A 109 -6.23 7.09 -6.36
N ARG A 110 -7.38 7.03 -7.04
CA ARG A 110 -8.37 8.12 -7.06
C ARG A 110 -8.81 8.55 -5.66
N GLY A 111 -8.98 7.60 -4.73
CA GLY A 111 -9.36 7.86 -3.35
C GLY A 111 -8.21 8.23 -2.41
N SER A 112 -6.94 8.08 -2.84
CA SER A 112 -5.75 8.36 -2.04
C SER A 112 -4.59 8.79 -2.93
N PRO A 113 -4.58 10.05 -3.42
CA PRO A 113 -3.50 10.52 -4.30
C PRO A 113 -2.10 10.44 -3.68
N VAL A 114 -1.99 10.33 -2.37
CA VAL A 114 -0.71 10.12 -1.68
C VAL A 114 -0.10 8.75 -1.99
N GLU A 115 -0.93 7.75 -2.28
CA GLU A 115 -0.47 6.44 -2.72
C GLU A 115 -0.27 6.45 -4.25
N HIS A 116 0.99 6.49 -4.70
CA HIS A 116 1.34 6.72 -6.10
C HIS A 116 2.59 5.94 -6.53
N TRP A 117 2.77 5.80 -7.86
CA TRP A 117 3.88 5.09 -8.51
C TRP A 117 4.29 5.81 -9.80
N LEU A 118 5.58 5.80 -10.13
CA LEU A 118 6.08 6.32 -11.42
C LEU A 118 6.03 5.31 -12.55
N HIS A 119 6.20 4.05 -12.24
CA HIS A 119 6.20 2.98 -13.21
C HIS A 119 4.89 2.20 -13.12
N LYS A 120 4.72 1.22 -14.02
CA LYS A 120 3.53 0.37 -14.05
C LYS A 120 3.07 0.05 -12.62
N PRO A 121 1.81 0.32 -12.28
CA PRO A 121 1.30 0.06 -10.95
C PRO A 121 1.54 -1.41 -10.58
N PRO A 122 1.77 -1.71 -9.30
CA PRO A 122 1.91 -3.06 -8.84
C PRO A 122 0.69 -3.89 -9.26
N SER A 123 0.86 -5.19 -9.45
CA SER A 123 -0.22 -6.05 -9.89
C SER A 123 -1.46 -5.88 -8.99
N LYS A 124 -2.66 -6.07 -9.55
CA LYS A 124 -3.91 -6.00 -8.76
C LYS A 124 -3.86 -6.88 -7.50
N TRP A 125 -3.13 -7.99 -7.56
CA TRP A 125 -2.89 -8.88 -6.42
C TRP A 125 -2.01 -8.24 -5.34
N THR A 126 -0.96 -7.54 -5.71
CA THR A 126 -0.08 -6.82 -4.76
C THR A 126 -0.83 -5.69 -4.06
N ILE A 127 -1.66 -4.98 -4.81
CA ILE A 127 -2.55 -3.94 -4.29
C ILE A 127 -3.56 -4.55 -3.33
N PHE A 128 -4.21 -5.65 -3.72
CA PHE A 128 -5.14 -6.40 -2.89
C PHE A 128 -4.50 -6.85 -1.58
N ASN A 129 -3.34 -7.50 -1.62
CA ASN A 129 -2.63 -7.96 -0.43
C ASN A 129 -2.24 -6.81 0.50
N LYS A 130 -1.74 -5.70 -0.04
CA LYS A 130 -1.33 -4.54 0.76
C LYS A 130 -2.53 -3.84 1.40
N ALA A 131 -3.66 -3.78 0.68
CA ALA A 131 -4.87 -3.12 1.18
C ALA A 131 -5.71 -4.01 2.11
N HIS A 132 -5.72 -5.33 1.87
CA HIS A 132 -6.69 -6.25 2.47
C HIS A 132 -6.06 -7.41 3.24
N GLY A 133 -4.76 -7.67 3.07
CA GLY A 133 -4.10 -8.83 3.70
C GLY A 133 -4.28 -8.84 5.21
N LEU A 134 -3.95 -7.76 5.91
CA LEU A 134 -4.09 -7.67 7.36
C LEU A 134 -5.57 -7.74 7.84
N PRO A 135 -6.51 -6.98 7.24
CA PRO A 135 -7.93 -7.10 7.58
C PRO A 135 -8.51 -8.49 7.34
N LEU A 136 -8.12 -9.18 6.25
CA LEU A 136 -8.54 -10.55 5.99
C LEU A 136 -8.00 -11.54 7.04
N VAL A 137 -6.74 -11.43 7.41
CA VAL A 137 -6.15 -12.26 8.48
C VAL A 137 -6.89 -12.04 9.80
N ILE A 138 -7.19 -10.80 10.17
CA ILE A 138 -7.95 -10.49 11.38
C ILE A 138 -9.35 -11.11 11.31
N LEU A 139 -10.03 -11.00 10.15
CA LEU A 139 -11.35 -11.58 9.94
C LEU A 139 -11.35 -13.10 10.11
N VAL A 140 -10.36 -13.79 9.56
CA VAL A 140 -10.20 -15.24 9.71
C VAL A 140 -9.90 -15.60 11.17
N LEU A 141 -8.94 -14.92 11.79
CA LEU A 141 -8.53 -15.20 13.18
C LEU A 141 -9.63 -14.92 14.20
N THR A 142 -10.54 -13.99 13.94
CA THR A 142 -11.66 -13.70 14.84
C THR A 142 -12.84 -14.65 14.67
N ASN A 143 -13.08 -15.12 13.45
CA ASN A 143 -14.23 -16.00 13.18
C ASN A 143 -13.96 -17.48 13.48
N ILE A 144 -12.77 -17.99 13.27
CA ILE A 144 -12.42 -19.39 13.56
C ILE A 144 -12.64 -19.76 15.04
N PRO A 145 -12.11 -19.03 16.02
CA PRO A 145 -12.34 -19.32 17.43
C PRO A 145 -13.83 -19.26 17.83
N LEU A 146 -14.56 -18.29 17.28
CA LEU A 146 -16.00 -18.18 17.54
C LEU A 146 -16.80 -19.36 16.98
N MET A 147 -16.44 -19.85 15.79
CA MET A 147 -17.04 -21.06 15.23
C MET A 147 -16.73 -22.30 16.10
N PHE A 148 -15.49 -22.42 16.61
CA PHE A 148 -15.08 -23.51 17.50
C PHE A 148 -15.84 -23.48 18.85
N ILE A 149 -15.95 -22.30 19.45
CA ILE A 149 -16.69 -22.14 20.73
C ILE A 149 -18.16 -22.50 20.53
N ASN A 150 -18.78 -22.04 19.46
CA ASN A 150 -20.16 -22.39 19.15
C ASN A 150 -20.35 -23.90 18.89
N LEU A 151 -19.41 -24.54 18.21
CA LEU A 151 -19.42 -25.98 17.99
C LEU A 151 -19.29 -26.75 19.30
N LEU A 152 -18.38 -26.36 20.19
CA LEU A 152 -18.19 -26.98 21.50
C LEU A 152 -19.45 -26.87 22.37
N ILE A 153 -20.13 -25.72 22.36
CA ILE A 153 -21.37 -25.52 23.10
C ILE A 153 -22.49 -26.38 22.51
N TYR A 154 -22.54 -26.50 21.19
CA TYR A 154 -23.55 -27.35 20.54
C TYR A 154 -23.35 -28.84 20.81
N LEU A 155 -22.11 -29.29 20.98
CA LEU A 155 -21.75 -30.69 21.25
C LEU A 155 -21.84 -31.08 22.74
N GLN A 156 -22.12 -30.12 23.64
CA GLN A 156 -22.34 -30.47 25.05
C GLN A 156 -23.63 -31.31 25.20
N PRO A 157 -23.55 -32.51 25.76
CA PRO A 157 -24.75 -33.33 26.02
C PRO A 157 -25.66 -32.56 26.99
N ARG A 158 -26.91 -32.43 26.61
CA ARG A 158 -28.00 -31.90 27.45
C ARG A 158 -28.42 -32.89 28.49
#